data_d84eea0f51636f2dfc0988e429a469c8
#
_entry.id   d84eea0f51636f2dfc0988e429a469c8
#
_cell.length_a   1.000
_cell.length_b   1.000
_cell.length_c   1.000
_cell.angle_alpha   90.00
_cell.angle_beta   90.00
_cell.angle_gamma   90.00
#
_symmetry.space_group_name_H-M   'P 1'
#
loop_
_entity.id
_entity.type
_entity.pdbx_description
1 polymer ?
#
loop_
_entity_poly.entity_id
_entity_poly.type
_entity_poly.pdbx_seq_one_letter_code
_entity_poly.pdbx_strand_id
1 'polypeptide(L)'
;MTTGCNQRKEVAENPFFEEWETPYGVPPFDRIRPEHFLPAFQRAMSIQEAEIDAIKSNGDQPSFENVILAYDRSGLMLEQVGLVFNMLCSADVNDQLLAAKEQAMPLLAAHRDNILLDEVLFDKIKAVYDRRGSLGLDAVQTRLVEKIYGKFVRAGALLDPQQKERLRQINGELALLPVKFGNNVLRATNDFVLKLTDKQLDGLPASVQGIAREKAAELGMNDAWVVTLDASSRIPFLTYSARRDLREQLYKAYIDRCNEGSE
;
A
#
# COMPACT_ATOMS: atom_id res chain seq x y z
N MET A 1 29.24 -11.78 -20.11
CA MET A 1 29.32 -12.12 -18.67
C MET A 1 29.57 -10.87 -17.81
N THR A 2 28.75 -9.82 -17.95
CA THR A 2 28.92 -8.55 -17.22
C THR A 2 27.67 -8.08 -16.46
N THR A 3 26.59 -8.85 -16.51
CA THR A 3 25.31 -8.52 -15.85
C THR A 3 25.30 -8.84 -14.33
N GLY A 4 26.14 -9.76 -13.87
CA GLY A 4 26.16 -10.19 -12.46
C GLY A 4 26.87 -9.25 -11.48
N CYS A 5 27.73 -8.34 -11.98
CA CYS A 5 28.51 -7.43 -11.13
C CYS A 5 27.74 -6.16 -10.78
N ASN A 6 26.83 -5.70 -11.66
CA ASN A 6 26.02 -4.51 -11.43
C ASN A 6 24.90 -4.78 -10.42
N GLN A 7 24.21 -5.92 -10.54
CA GLN A 7 23.16 -6.30 -9.56
C GLN A 7 23.69 -6.46 -8.13
N ARG A 8 24.94 -6.97 -7.96
CA ARG A 8 25.56 -7.07 -6.63
C ARG A 8 25.95 -5.70 -6.03
N LYS A 9 26.25 -4.70 -6.86
CA LYS A 9 26.59 -3.35 -6.42
C LYS A 9 25.35 -2.55 -6.01
N GLU A 10 24.28 -2.67 -6.79
CA GLU A 10 22.97 -2.03 -6.51
C GLU A 10 22.32 -2.55 -5.24
N VAL A 11 22.43 -3.86 -4.97
CA VAL A 11 21.91 -4.47 -3.71
C VAL A 11 22.74 -4.04 -2.49
N ALA A 12 24.02 -3.70 -2.66
CA ALA A 12 24.90 -3.26 -1.57
C ALA A 12 24.65 -1.80 -1.13
N GLU A 13 23.98 -1.00 -1.94
CA GLU A 13 23.73 0.43 -1.68
C GLU A 13 22.25 0.72 -1.32
N ASN A 14 21.42 -0.31 -1.09
CA ASN A 14 19.99 -0.12 -0.78
C ASN A 14 19.82 0.42 0.65
N PRO A 15 19.25 1.63 0.82
CA PRO A 15 19.11 2.29 2.11
C PRO A 15 18.26 1.52 3.13
N PHE A 16 17.42 0.58 2.70
CA PHE A 16 16.66 -0.30 3.60
C PHE A 16 17.51 -1.39 4.27
N PHE A 17 18.77 -1.57 3.86
CA PHE A 17 19.66 -2.59 4.40
C PHE A 17 20.65 -2.03 5.43
N GLU A 18 20.57 -0.74 5.68
CA GLU A 18 21.40 0.01 6.62
C GLU A 18 20.55 0.54 7.77
N GLU A 19 21.19 0.79 8.92
CA GLU A 19 20.57 1.58 9.98
C GLU A 19 20.51 3.05 9.57
N TRP A 20 19.35 3.69 9.80
CA TRP A 20 19.18 5.09 9.41
C TRP A 20 19.74 6.02 10.49
N GLU A 21 20.87 6.64 10.20
CA GLU A 21 21.53 7.66 11.05
C GLU A 21 20.92 9.07 10.90
N THR A 22 19.74 9.16 10.32
CA THR A 22 19.01 10.41 10.11
C THR A 22 18.42 10.94 11.42
N PRO A 23 18.24 12.27 11.57
CA PRO A 23 17.56 12.82 12.74
C PRO A 23 16.18 12.15 12.96
N TYR A 24 15.97 11.68 14.20
CA TYR A 24 14.73 10.99 14.62
C TYR A 24 14.44 9.67 13.87
N GLY A 25 15.38 9.08 13.19
CA GLY A 25 15.18 7.84 12.42
C GLY A 25 14.25 8.01 11.20
N VAL A 26 14.15 9.23 10.66
CA VAL A 26 13.35 9.50 9.45
C VAL A 26 13.94 8.75 8.26
N PRO A 27 13.12 8.13 7.38
CA PRO A 27 13.65 7.47 6.19
C PRO A 27 14.48 8.42 5.34
N PRO A 28 15.65 8.00 4.81
CA PRO A 28 16.51 8.84 3.97
C PRO A 28 15.90 9.00 2.57
N PHE A 29 14.83 9.80 2.44
CA PHE A 29 14.06 9.98 1.21
C PHE A 29 14.89 10.50 0.03
N ASP A 30 15.96 11.23 0.29
CA ASP A 30 16.92 11.71 -0.70
C ASP A 30 17.72 10.57 -1.36
N ARG A 31 17.87 9.44 -0.66
CA ARG A 31 18.57 8.23 -1.13
C ARG A 31 17.65 7.12 -1.62
N ILE A 32 16.41 7.06 -1.14
CA ILE A 32 15.45 6.02 -1.51
C ILE A 32 14.99 6.24 -2.98
N ARG A 33 14.98 5.14 -3.76
CA ARG A 33 14.56 5.11 -5.16
C ARG A 33 13.57 3.96 -5.39
N PRO A 34 12.72 4.04 -6.44
CA PRO A 34 11.74 2.98 -6.74
C PRO A 34 12.33 1.57 -6.86
N GLU A 35 13.52 1.45 -7.45
CA GLU A 35 14.24 0.19 -7.63
C GLU A 35 14.69 -0.49 -6.33
N HIS A 36 14.74 0.25 -5.23
CA HIS A 36 15.13 -0.29 -3.93
C HIS A 36 14.02 -1.12 -3.28
N PHE A 37 12.74 -0.88 -3.62
CA PHE A 37 11.62 -1.47 -2.91
C PHE A 37 11.48 -2.98 -3.12
N LEU A 38 11.54 -3.46 -4.36
CA LEU A 38 11.36 -4.90 -4.61
C LEU A 38 12.42 -5.76 -3.92
N PRO A 39 13.73 -5.45 -4.02
CA PRO A 39 14.76 -6.15 -3.25
C PRO A 39 14.58 -6.03 -1.73
N ALA A 40 14.13 -4.85 -1.24
CA ALA A 40 13.88 -4.64 0.17
C ALA A 40 12.72 -5.49 0.69
N PHE A 41 11.60 -5.56 -0.04
CA PHE A 41 10.50 -6.46 0.27
C PHE A 41 10.93 -7.92 0.29
N GLN A 42 11.66 -8.38 -0.72
CA GLN A 42 12.15 -9.76 -0.79
C GLN A 42 13.03 -10.12 0.40
N ARG A 43 13.98 -9.25 0.77
CA ARG A 43 14.83 -9.47 1.94
C ARG A 43 14.03 -9.44 3.24
N ALA A 44 13.11 -8.49 3.39
CA ALA A 44 12.29 -8.35 4.58
C ALA A 44 11.35 -9.56 4.78
N MET A 45 10.77 -10.09 3.69
CA MET A 45 9.99 -11.34 3.72
C MET A 45 10.86 -12.53 4.17
N SER A 46 12.07 -12.67 3.62
CA SER A 46 12.97 -13.76 4.00
C SER A 46 13.41 -13.68 5.47
N ILE A 47 13.62 -12.46 6.00
CA ILE A 47 13.90 -12.27 7.44
C ILE A 47 12.70 -12.69 8.27
N GLN A 48 11.49 -12.24 7.92
CA GLN A 48 10.28 -12.63 8.65
C GLN A 48 10.01 -14.14 8.57
N GLU A 49 10.26 -14.78 7.42
CA GLU A 49 10.17 -16.25 7.31
C GLU A 49 11.10 -16.95 8.30
N ALA A 50 12.34 -16.51 8.42
CA ALA A 50 13.28 -17.07 9.40
C ALA A 50 12.83 -16.84 10.85
N GLU A 51 12.25 -15.67 11.17
CA GLU A 51 11.66 -15.37 12.49
C GLU A 51 10.47 -16.29 12.80
N ILE A 52 9.58 -16.51 11.83
CA ILE A 52 8.43 -17.43 11.96
C ILE A 52 8.91 -18.88 12.10
N ASP A 53 9.89 -19.30 11.31
CA ASP A 53 10.44 -20.65 11.41
C ASP A 53 11.13 -20.90 12.76
N ALA A 54 11.74 -19.90 13.37
CA ALA A 54 12.26 -19.98 14.72
C ALA A 54 11.15 -20.22 15.75
N ILE A 55 9.99 -19.56 15.63
CA ILE A 55 8.83 -19.80 16.48
C ILE A 55 8.32 -21.23 16.26
N LYS A 56 8.19 -21.69 15.03
CA LYS A 56 7.65 -23.02 14.68
C LYS A 56 8.56 -24.14 15.17
N SER A 57 9.87 -23.99 15.03
CA SER A 57 10.87 -24.99 15.42
C SER A 57 11.19 -25.00 16.91
N ASN A 58 10.78 -24.01 17.68
CA ASN A 58 10.99 -23.98 19.12
C ASN A 58 10.28 -25.17 19.81
N GLY A 59 11.04 -26.05 20.45
CA GLY A 59 10.53 -27.26 21.13
C GLY A 59 9.94 -27.02 22.52
N ASP A 60 10.09 -25.80 23.07
CA ASP A 60 9.56 -25.45 24.38
C ASP A 60 8.04 -25.39 24.38
N GLN A 61 7.44 -25.51 25.56
CA GLN A 61 6.01 -25.34 25.72
C GLN A 61 5.60 -23.93 25.24
N PRO A 62 4.60 -23.81 24.34
CA PRO A 62 4.12 -22.51 23.86
C PRO A 62 3.76 -21.56 25.00
N SER A 63 4.34 -20.37 25.02
CA SER A 63 4.13 -19.32 26.02
C SER A 63 3.81 -17.98 25.36
N PHE A 64 3.45 -16.98 26.17
CA PHE A 64 3.28 -15.62 25.69
C PHE A 64 4.57 -15.10 25.03
N GLU A 65 5.72 -15.35 25.63
CA GLU A 65 7.03 -14.84 25.20
C GLU A 65 7.49 -15.50 23.90
N ASN A 66 7.50 -16.86 23.87
CA ASN A 66 8.10 -17.60 22.76
C ASN A 66 7.19 -17.76 21.53
N VAL A 67 5.89 -17.41 21.63
CA VAL A 67 4.95 -17.46 20.51
C VAL A 67 4.33 -16.10 20.23
N ILE A 68 3.62 -15.51 21.19
CA ILE A 68 2.80 -14.31 20.94
C ILE A 68 3.69 -13.09 20.76
N LEU A 69 4.60 -12.83 21.68
CA LEU A 69 5.50 -11.70 21.63
C LEU A 69 6.54 -11.86 20.52
N ALA A 70 7.02 -13.08 20.28
CA ALA A 70 7.89 -13.39 19.15
C ALA A 70 7.21 -13.11 17.80
N TYR A 71 5.94 -13.52 17.64
CA TYR A 71 5.16 -13.21 16.45
C TYR A 71 4.87 -11.71 16.30
N ASP A 72 4.52 -11.02 17.37
CA ASP A 72 4.23 -9.58 17.36
C ASP A 72 5.44 -8.75 16.95
N ARG A 73 6.64 -9.20 17.29
CA ARG A 73 7.91 -8.57 16.92
C ARG A 73 8.45 -8.99 15.55
N SER A 74 7.84 -10.00 14.92
CA SER A 74 8.30 -10.48 13.62
C SER A 74 7.91 -9.51 12.50
N GLY A 75 8.76 -9.40 11.47
CA GLY A 75 8.46 -8.63 10.26
C GLY A 75 8.60 -7.12 10.40
N LEU A 76 9.31 -6.61 11.39
CA LEU A 76 9.52 -5.15 11.57
C LEU A 76 10.14 -4.49 10.33
N MET A 77 11.10 -5.14 9.67
CA MET A 77 11.66 -4.62 8.43
C MET A 77 10.62 -4.58 7.31
N LEU A 78 9.75 -5.59 7.22
CA LEU A 78 8.69 -5.63 6.20
C LEU A 78 7.67 -4.51 6.42
N GLU A 79 7.30 -4.24 7.66
CA GLU A 79 6.44 -3.13 8.03
C GLU A 79 7.09 -1.79 7.67
N GLN A 80 8.37 -1.58 8.02
CA GLN A 80 9.12 -0.37 7.71
C GLN A 80 9.17 -0.08 6.21
N VAL A 81 9.55 -1.07 5.39
CA VAL A 81 9.57 -0.94 3.92
C VAL A 81 8.17 -0.63 3.39
N GLY A 82 7.15 -1.33 3.90
CA GLY A 82 5.75 -1.15 3.51
C GLY A 82 5.21 0.25 3.82
N LEU A 83 5.52 0.81 4.99
CA LEU A 83 5.10 2.16 5.38
C LEU A 83 5.70 3.22 4.46
N VAL A 84 7.02 3.15 4.19
CA VAL A 84 7.69 4.09 3.28
C VAL A 84 7.16 3.97 1.86
N PHE A 85 6.98 2.74 1.38
CA PHE A 85 6.44 2.48 0.05
C PHE A 85 5.03 3.05 -0.14
N ASN A 86 4.13 2.77 0.81
CA ASN A 86 2.76 3.26 0.76
C ASN A 86 2.69 4.78 0.83
N MET A 87 3.55 5.41 1.62
CA MET A 87 3.63 6.87 1.71
C MET A 87 4.05 7.49 0.37
N LEU A 88 5.12 6.97 -0.27
CA LEU A 88 5.56 7.46 -1.58
C LEU A 88 4.53 7.19 -2.68
N CYS A 89 3.88 6.02 -2.69
CA CYS A 89 2.78 5.73 -3.61
C CYS A 89 1.57 6.68 -3.43
N SER A 90 1.42 7.30 -2.26
CA SER A 90 0.31 8.22 -1.99
C SER A 90 0.66 9.68 -2.25
N ALA A 91 1.92 10.07 -2.06
CA ALA A 91 2.37 11.46 -2.10
C ALA A 91 3.09 11.83 -3.40
N ASP A 92 3.85 10.92 -3.99
CA ASP A 92 4.73 11.18 -5.15
C ASP A 92 4.80 9.95 -6.07
N VAL A 93 3.61 9.48 -6.50
CA VAL A 93 3.49 8.31 -7.37
C VAL A 93 4.05 8.58 -8.78
N ASN A 94 4.81 7.61 -9.29
CA ASN A 94 5.31 7.60 -10.66
C ASN A 94 5.22 6.19 -11.26
N ASP A 95 5.48 6.06 -12.57
CA ASP A 95 5.36 4.80 -13.30
C ASP A 95 6.26 3.70 -12.72
N GLN A 96 7.45 4.04 -12.21
CA GLN A 96 8.37 3.08 -11.62
C GLN A 96 7.84 2.53 -10.28
N LEU A 97 7.25 3.39 -9.42
CA LEU A 97 6.59 2.96 -8.19
C LEU A 97 5.35 2.12 -8.47
N LEU A 98 4.57 2.46 -9.51
CA LEU A 98 3.42 1.66 -9.93
C LEU A 98 3.87 0.28 -10.41
N ALA A 99 4.91 0.18 -11.22
CA ALA A 99 5.48 -1.08 -11.67
C ALA A 99 6.03 -1.92 -10.50
N ALA A 100 6.70 -1.29 -9.54
CA ALA A 100 7.16 -1.96 -8.31
C ALA A 100 5.97 -2.47 -7.48
N LYS A 101 4.88 -1.71 -7.39
CA LYS A 101 3.64 -2.11 -6.69
C LYS A 101 3.00 -3.34 -7.34
N GLU A 102 2.88 -3.37 -8.66
CA GLU A 102 2.32 -4.51 -9.39
C GLU A 102 3.12 -5.80 -9.15
N GLN A 103 4.45 -5.69 -9.03
CA GLN A 103 5.32 -6.82 -8.74
C GLN A 103 5.29 -7.24 -7.27
N ALA A 104 5.26 -6.28 -6.35
CA ALA A 104 5.34 -6.55 -4.90
C ALA A 104 4.04 -7.10 -4.32
N MET A 105 2.86 -6.61 -4.76
CA MET A 105 1.59 -6.95 -4.13
C MET A 105 1.26 -8.45 -4.15
N PRO A 106 1.47 -9.20 -5.25
CA PRO A 106 1.26 -10.66 -5.24
C PRO A 106 2.21 -11.40 -4.30
N LEU A 107 3.49 -10.97 -4.23
CA LEU A 107 4.49 -11.57 -3.35
C LEU A 107 4.14 -11.36 -1.88
N LEU A 108 3.72 -10.16 -1.52
CA LEU A 108 3.28 -9.80 -0.17
C LEU A 108 2.01 -10.55 0.23
N ALA A 109 1.06 -10.72 -0.70
CA ALA A 109 -0.15 -11.50 -0.46
C ALA A 109 0.17 -12.98 -0.20
N ALA A 110 1.01 -13.59 -1.03
CA ALA A 110 1.45 -14.98 -0.87
C ALA A 110 2.23 -15.17 0.45
N HIS A 111 3.15 -14.26 0.76
CA HIS A 111 3.90 -14.27 2.02
C HIS A 111 2.98 -14.19 3.24
N ARG A 112 2.02 -13.27 3.23
CA ARG A 112 1.01 -13.15 4.28
C ARG A 112 0.20 -14.43 4.45
N ASP A 113 -0.24 -15.04 3.36
CA ASP A 113 -1.02 -16.27 3.38
C ASP A 113 -0.18 -17.45 3.89
N ASN A 114 1.10 -17.53 3.53
CA ASN A 114 2.02 -18.54 4.06
C ASN A 114 2.14 -18.49 5.58
N ILE A 115 2.10 -17.29 6.18
CA ILE A 115 2.16 -17.12 7.63
C ILE A 115 0.79 -17.37 8.27
N LEU A 116 -0.29 -16.74 7.77
CA LEU A 116 -1.59 -16.76 8.43
C LEU A 116 -2.35 -18.08 8.27
N LEU A 117 -2.00 -18.89 7.27
CA LEU A 117 -2.58 -20.20 7.01
C LEU A 117 -1.67 -21.36 7.47
N ASP A 118 -0.51 -21.05 8.07
CA ASP A 118 0.42 -22.06 8.60
C ASP A 118 -0.19 -22.75 9.83
N GLU A 119 -0.29 -24.07 9.75
CA GLU A 119 -0.94 -24.88 10.78
C GLU A 119 -0.08 -25.00 12.03
N VAL A 120 1.24 -25.16 11.88
CA VAL A 120 2.17 -25.31 13.00
C VAL A 120 2.21 -24.04 13.85
N LEU A 121 2.30 -22.90 13.19
CA LEU A 121 2.27 -21.59 13.86
C LEU A 121 0.93 -21.37 14.56
N PHE A 122 -0.18 -21.66 13.86
CA PHE A 122 -1.51 -21.49 14.42
C PHE A 122 -1.75 -22.37 15.63
N ASP A 123 -1.31 -23.64 15.60
CA ASP A 123 -1.45 -24.56 16.74
C ASP A 123 -0.71 -24.03 17.98
N LYS A 124 0.48 -23.45 17.83
CA LYS A 124 1.20 -22.82 18.93
C LYS A 124 0.46 -21.58 19.47
N ILE A 125 -0.05 -20.72 18.59
CA ILE A 125 -0.86 -19.56 18.99
C ILE A 125 -2.13 -20.00 19.71
N LYS A 126 -2.81 -21.02 19.19
CA LYS A 126 -4.01 -21.60 19.81
C LYS A 126 -3.72 -22.19 21.19
N ALA A 127 -2.59 -22.88 21.34
CA ALA A 127 -2.20 -23.45 22.64
C ALA A 127 -1.98 -22.37 23.72
N VAL A 128 -1.45 -21.19 23.35
CA VAL A 128 -1.37 -20.04 24.28
C VAL A 128 -2.75 -19.45 24.54
N TYR A 129 -3.55 -19.26 23.49
CA TYR A 129 -4.90 -18.70 23.60
C TYR A 129 -5.79 -19.52 24.51
N ASP A 130 -5.80 -20.85 24.39
CA ASP A 130 -6.64 -21.75 25.20
C ASP A 130 -6.26 -21.71 26.69
N ARG A 131 -4.99 -21.47 27.00
CA ARG A 131 -4.47 -21.40 28.39
C ARG A 131 -4.36 -19.98 28.95
N ARG A 132 -4.74 -18.93 28.19
CA ARG A 132 -4.52 -17.51 28.55
C ARG A 132 -5.00 -17.13 29.95
N GLY A 133 -6.09 -17.77 30.44
CA GLY A 133 -6.64 -17.53 31.79
C GLY A 133 -5.79 -18.09 32.92
N SER A 134 -4.85 -18.99 32.64
CA SER A 134 -3.97 -19.65 33.64
C SER A 134 -2.50 -19.21 33.53
N LEU A 135 -2.16 -18.37 32.57
CA LEU A 135 -0.77 -17.95 32.31
C LEU A 135 -0.33 -16.70 33.12
N GLY A 136 -1.21 -16.15 33.97
CA GLY A 136 -0.87 -14.94 34.76
C GLY A 136 -0.65 -13.67 33.92
N LEU A 137 -1.23 -13.61 32.70
CA LEU A 137 -1.11 -12.48 31.81
C LEU A 137 -1.84 -11.24 32.34
N ASP A 138 -1.27 -10.07 32.14
CA ASP A 138 -1.99 -8.83 32.37
C ASP A 138 -3.07 -8.56 31.29
N ALA A 139 -3.84 -7.48 31.45
CA ALA A 139 -4.94 -7.14 30.55
C ALA A 139 -4.46 -6.84 29.10
N VAL A 140 -3.28 -6.20 28.95
CA VAL A 140 -2.71 -5.86 27.64
C VAL A 140 -2.22 -7.13 26.94
N GLN A 141 -1.48 -7.97 27.66
CA GLN A 141 -0.99 -9.25 27.14
C GLN A 141 -2.15 -10.17 26.76
N THR A 142 -3.16 -10.30 27.59
CA THR A 142 -4.38 -11.07 27.30
C THR A 142 -5.04 -10.57 26.02
N ARG A 143 -5.16 -9.24 25.86
CA ARG A 143 -5.74 -8.62 24.68
C ARG A 143 -4.91 -8.87 23.42
N LEU A 144 -3.58 -8.86 23.52
CA LEU A 144 -2.69 -9.18 22.40
C LEU A 144 -2.89 -10.62 21.94
N VAL A 145 -2.94 -11.59 22.86
CA VAL A 145 -3.24 -13.00 22.55
C VAL A 145 -4.57 -13.13 21.79
N GLU A 146 -5.64 -12.49 22.30
CA GLU A 146 -6.95 -12.52 21.65
C GLU A 146 -6.94 -11.91 20.24
N LYS A 147 -6.23 -10.80 20.07
CA LYS A 147 -6.11 -10.11 18.77
C LYS A 147 -5.37 -10.97 17.75
N ILE A 148 -4.24 -11.56 18.15
CA ILE A 148 -3.43 -12.42 17.28
C ILE A 148 -4.22 -13.68 16.90
N TYR A 149 -4.77 -14.40 17.88
CA TYR A 149 -5.60 -15.57 17.60
C TYR A 149 -6.76 -15.22 16.64
N GLY A 150 -7.51 -14.15 16.94
CA GLY A 150 -8.61 -13.69 16.09
C GLY A 150 -8.16 -13.25 14.69
N LYS A 151 -6.94 -12.74 14.53
CA LYS A 151 -6.35 -12.42 13.22
C LYS A 151 -6.19 -13.68 12.35
N PHE A 152 -5.63 -14.74 12.92
CA PHE A 152 -5.44 -16.03 12.23
C PHE A 152 -6.78 -16.69 11.89
N VAL A 153 -7.72 -16.74 12.84
CA VAL A 153 -9.06 -17.32 12.59
C VAL A 153 -9.77 -16.59 11.44
N ARG A 154 -9.78 -15.26 11.46
CA ARG A 154 -10.41 -14.47 10.37
C ARG A 154 -9.68 -14.59 9.04
N ALA A 155 -8.40 -14.88 9.07
CA ALA A 155 -7.61 -15.13 7.87
C ALA A 155 -7.80 -16.54 7.29
N GLY A 156 -8.54 -17.42 7.97
CA GLY A 156 -8.85 -18.75 7.47
C GLY A 156 -8.01 -19.89 8.06
N ALA A 157 -7.33 -19.69 9.21
CA ALA A 157 -6.49 -20.73 9.82
C ALA A 157 -7.26 -22.03 10.15
N LEU A 158 -8.56 -21.92 10.43
CA LEU A 158 -9.45 -23.06 10.73
C LEU A 158 -10.03 -23.76 9.49
N LEU A 159 -9.78 -23.28 8.31
CA LEU A 159 -10.24 -23.90 7.06
C LEU A 159 -9.48 -25.20 6.80
N ASP A 160 -10.12 -26.12 6.08
CA ASP A 160 -9.45 -27.33 5.60
C ASP A 160 -8.42 -26.99 4.49
N PRO A 161 -7.51 -27.93 4.14
CA PRO A 161 -6.46 -27.66 3.15
C PRO A 161 -6.97 -27.22 1.78
N GLN A 162 -8.10 -27.77 1.30
CA GLN A 162 -8.68 -27.42 0.02
C GLN A 162 -9.26 -26.00 0.03
N GLN A 163 -9.93 -25.65 1.11
CA GLN A 163 -10.46 -24.30 1.32
C GLN A 163 -9.35 -23.27 1.47
N LYS A 164 -8.25 -23.60 2.18
CA LYS A 164 -7.05 -22.74 2.29
C LYS A 164 -6.44 -22.48 0.91
N GLU A 165 -6.33 -23.51 0.08
CA GLU A 165 -5.80 -23.35 -1.29
C GLU A 165 -6.70 -22.44 -2.15
N ARG A 166 -8.02 -22.62 -2.07
CA ARG A 166 -8.96 -21.72 -2.77
C ARG A 166 -8.86 -20.29 -2.26
N LEU A 167 -8.67 -20.10 -0.95
CA LEU A 167 -8.50 -18.79 -0.35
C LEU A 167 -7.21 -18.10 -0.83
N ARG A 168 -6.10 -18.82 -0.96
CA ARG A 168 -4.85 -18.29 -1.54
C ARG A 168 -5.04 -17.78 -2.97
N GLN A 169 -5.76 -18.53 -3.81
CA GLN A 169 -6.09 -18.09 -5.17
C GLN A 169 -6.90 -16.80 -5.17
N ILE A 170 -7.94 -16.71 -4.34
CA ILE A 170 -8.76 -15.51 -4.19
C ILE A 170 -7.92 -14.32 -3.70
N ASN A 171 -7.06 -14.53 -2.70
CA ASN A 171 -6.20 -13.48 -2.16
C ASN A 171 -5.18 -12.99 -3.21
N GLY A 172 -4.65 -13.88 -4.05
CA GLY A 172 -3.78 -13.53 -5.17
C GLY A 172 -4.49 -12.63 -6.20
N GLU A 173 -5.73 -12.98 -6.57
CA GLU A 173 -6.55 -12.14 -7.45
C GLU A 173 -6.85 -10.78 -6.81
N LEU A 174 -7.27 -10.78 -5.53
CA LEU A 174 -7.57 -9.57 -4.77
C LEU A 174 -6.34 -8.67 -4.54
N ALA A 175 -5.12 -9.21 -4.58
CA ALA A 175 -3.92 -8.40 -4.48
C ALA A 175 -3.71 -7.50 -5.71
N LEU A 176 -4.14 -7.93 -6.88
CA LEU A 176 -3.96 -7.21 -8.15
C LEU A 176 -5.14 -6.31 -8.54
N LEU A 177 -6.37 -6.72 -8.23
CA LEU A 177 -7.57 -5.98 -8.64
C LEU A 177 -7.60 -4.53 -8.14
N PRO A 178 -7.30 -4.21 -6.86
CA PRO A 178 -7.25 -2.82 -6.39
C PRO A 178 -6.16 -1.99 -7.06
N VAL A 179 -5.03 -2.61 -7.43
CA VAL A 179 -3.93 -1.93 -8.14
C VAL A 179 -4.39 -1.54 -9.54
N LYS A 180 -4.97 -2.48 -10.29
CA LYS A 180 -5.51 -2.22 -11.63
C LYS A 180 -6.61 -1.16 -11.60
N PHE A 181 -7.56 -1.28 -10.66
CA PHE A 181 -8.64 -0.31 -10.51
C PHE A 181 -8.10 1.08 -10.16
N GLY A 182 -7.17 1.17 -9.20
CA GLY A 182 -6.52 2.43 -8.82
C GLY A 182 -5.78 3.10 -9.98
N ASN A 183 -5.05 2.32 -10.79
CA ASN A 183 -4.38 2.81 -11.99
C ASN A 183 -5.36 3.32 -13.04
N ASN A 184 -6.49 2.63 -13.24
CA ASN A 184 -7.53 3.07 -14.15
C ASN A 184 -8.19 4.38 -13.68
N VAL A 185 -8.49 4.49 -12.37
CA VAL A 185 -9.01 5.75 -11.78
C VAL A 185 -8.03 6.90 -11.95
N LEU A 186 -6.74 6.66 -11.69
CA LEU A 186 -5.70 7.66 -11.86
C LEU A 186 -5.60 8.13 -13.32
N ARG A 187 -5.59 7.19 -14.28
CA ARG A 187 -5.58 7.50 -15.71
C ARG A 187 -6.81 8.31 -16.11
N ALA A 188 -8.01 7.86 -15.76
CA ALA A 188 -9.24 8.57 -16.06
C ALA A 188 -9.29 9.97 -15.43
N THR A 189 -8.64 10.16 -14.27
CA THR A 189 -8.51 11.47 -13.62
C THR A 189 -7.58 12.39 -14.41
N ASN A 190 -6.43 11.87 -14.87
CA ASN A 190 -5.41 12.64 -15.57
C ASN A 190 -5.79 12.97 -17.03
N ASP A 191 -6.54 12.08 -17.67
CA ASP A 191 -6.95 12.24 -19.08
C ASP A 191 -8.05 13.30 -19.26
N PHE A 192 -8.78 13.63 -18.20
CA PHE A 192 -9.86 14.62 -18.29
C PHE A 192 -9.33 16.04 -18.19
N VAL A 193 -9.68 16.85 -19.21
CA VAL A 193 -9.33 18.28 -19.29
C VAL A 193 -10.57 19.06 -19.72
N LEU A 194 -11.04 19.98 -18.86
CA LEU A 194 -12.07 20.96 -19.21
C LEU A 194 -11.43 22.29 -19.55
N LYS A 195 -11.31 22.58 -20.83
CA LYS A 195 -10.78 23.86 -21.32
C LYS A 195 -11.87 24.94 -21.27
N LEU A 196 -11.52 26.08 -20.65
CA LEU A 196 -12.39 27.24 -20.54
C LEU A 196 -11.91 28.40 -21.39
N THR A 197 -12.87 29.22 -21.82
CA THR A 197 -12.66 30.52 -22.44
C THR A 197 -12.95 31.65 -21.45
N ASP A 198 -12.53 32.88 -21.74
CA ASP A 198 -12.82 34.08 -20.92
C ASP A 198 -14.30 34.18 -20.48
N LYS A 199 -15.23 33.88 -21.40
CA LYS A 199 -16.68 33.97 -21.17
C LYS A 199 -17.23 32.88 -20.20
N GLN A 200 -16.37 31.93 -19.82
CA GLN A 200 -16.73 30.79 -18.96
C GLN A 200 -16.14 30.92 -17.56
N LEU A 201 -15.45 32.03 -17.26
CA LEU A 201 -14.83 32.29 -15.95
C LEU A 201 -15.79 32.93 -14.95
N ASP A 202 -17.02 33.23 -15.35
CA ASP A 202 -18.00 33.88 -14.50
C ASP A 202 -18.22 33.16 -13.18
N GLY A 203 -18.19 33.92 -12.08
CA GLY A 203 -18.28 33.44 -10.71
C GLY A 203 -16.96 32.92 -10.11
N LEU A 204 -15.91 32.67 -10.90
CA LEU A 204 -14.64 32.15 -10.37
C LEU A 204 -13.80 33.25 -9.72
N PRO A 205 -13.36 33.09 -8.44
CA PRO A 205 -12.39 33.98 -7.82
C PRO A 205 -11.07 34.05 -8.60
N ALA A 206 -10.34 35.17 -8.51
CA ALA A 206 -9.05 35.35 -9.19
C ALA A 206 -8.03 34.25 -8.86
N SER A 207 -8.00 33.77 -7.62
CA SER A 207 -7.13 32.66 -7.21
C SER A 207 -7.45 31.36 -7.96
N VAL A 208 -8.72 31.04 -8.16
CA VAL A 208 -9.15 29.83 -8.91
C VAL A 208 -8.84 29.98 -10.40
N GLN A 209 -9.03 31.18 -10.96
CA GLN A 209 -8.62 31.47 -12.33
C GLN A 209 -7.09 31.36 -12.50
N GLY A 210 -6.29 31.78 -11.51
CA GLY A 210 -4.83 31.64 -11.49
C GLY A 210 -4.42 30.17 -11.56
N ILE A 211 -4.96 29.32 -10.70
CA ILE A 211 -4.70 27.86 -10.70
C ILE A 211 -5.06 27.23 -12.06
N ALA A 212 -6.22 27.61 -12.63
CA ALA A 212 -6.65 27.09 -13.91
C ALA A 212 -5.74 27.55 -15.06
N ARG A 213 -5.16 28.75 -14.97
CA ARG A 213 -4.21 29.28 -15.97
C ARG A 213 -2.83 28.61 -15.84
N GLU A 214 -2.35 28.39 -14.61
CA GLU A 214 -1.11 27.62 -14.37
C GLU A 214 -1.23 26.21 -14.94
N LYS A 215 -2.35 25.54 -14.68
CA LYS A 215 -2.60 24.19 -15.21
C LYS A 215 -2.66 24.17 -16.74
N ALA A 216 -3.23 25.19 -17.36
CA ALA A 216 -3.22 25.34 -18.82
C ALA A 216 -1.79 25.49 -19.36
N ALA A 217 -0.95 26.29 -18.70
CA ALA A 217 0.45 26.47 -19.08
C ALA A 217 1.26 25.17 -18.95
N GLU A 218 1.07 24.39 -17.88
CA GLU A 218 1.69 23.06 -17.71
C GLU A 218 1.35 22.10 -18.86
N LEU A 219 0.13 22.23 -19.41
CA LEU A 219 -0.33 21.42 -20.55
C LEU A 219 0.00 22.05 -21.93
N GLY A 220 0.80 23.13 -21.96
CA GLY A 220 1.19 23.83 -23.19
C GLY A 220 0.05 24.65 -23.83
N MET A 221 -0.99 25.00 -23.08
CA MET A 221 -2.17 25.76 -23.56
C MET A 221 -2.09 27.22 -23.09
N ASN A 222 -1.29 28.05 -23.77
CA ASN A 222 -0.91 29.39 -23.29
C ASN A 222 -2.07 30.41 -23.19
N ASP A 223 -3.16 30.25 -23.94
CA ASP A 223 -4.31 31.21 -23.99
C ASP A 223 -5.62 30.57 -23.51
N ALA A 224 -5.54 29.74 -22.49
CA ALA A 224 -6.69 29.03 -21.96
C ALA A 224 -6.66 28.98 -20.42
N TRP A 225 -7.73 28.53 -19.85
CA TRP A 225 -7.85 28.04 -18.47
C TRP A 225 -8.24 26.58 -18.50
N VAL A 226 -7.66 25.78 -17.64
CA VAL A 226 -7.93 24.34 -17.59
C VAL A 226 -8.37 23.95 -16.20
N VAL A 227 -9.49 23.23 -16.14
CA VAL A 227 -10.00 22.58 -14.93
C VAL A 227 -9.87 21.07 -15.11
N THR A 228 -9.29 20.41 -14.10
CA THR A 228 -9.08 18.97 -14.06
C THR A 228 -9.96 18.31 -12.99
N LEU A 229 -9.92 16.96 -12.89
CA LEU A 229 -10.63 16.24 -11.84
C LEU A 229 -9.91 16.24 -10.48
N ASP A 230 -8.71 16.80 -10.38
CA ASP A 230 -8.01 16.97 -9.12
C ASP A 230 -8.82 17.78 -8.12
N ALA A 231 -8.75 17.41 -6.85
CA ALA A 231 -9.54 18.05 -5.81
C ALA A 231 -9.33 19.57 -5.74
N SER A 232 -8.07 20.03 -5.88
CA SER A 232 -7.68 21.44 -5.87
C SER A 232 -8.24 22.25 -7.05
N SER A 233 -8.49 21.61 -8.18
CA SER A 233 -9.08 22.22 -9.38
C SER A 233 -10.62 22.08 -9.36
N ARG A 234 -11.11 20.86 -9.16
CA ARG A 234 -12.53 20.50 -9.26
C ARG A 234 -13.40 21.14 -8.18
N ILE A 235 -12.98 21.05 -6.90
CA ILE A 235 -13.82 21.52 -5.79
C ILE A 235 -14.08 23.04 -5.88
N PRO A 236 -13.08 23.91 -6.05
CA PRO A 236 -13.33 25.34 -6.21
C PRO A 236 -14.16 25.68 -7.44
N PHE A 237 -13.94 24.98 -8.56
CA PHE A 237 -14.76 25.19 -9.77
C PHE A 237 -16.23 24.87 -9.52
N LEU A 238 -16.53 23.71 -8.92
CA LEU A 238 -17.92 23.33 -8.57
C LEU A 238 -18.56 24.29 -7.57
N THR A 239 -17.76 24.88 -6.68
CA THR A 239 -18.24 25.81 -5.64
C THR A 239 -18.58 27.18 -6.21
N TYR A 240 -17.74 27.73 -7.09
CA TYR A 240 -17.81 29.16 -7.44
C TYR A 240 -18.31 29.41 -8.86
N SER A 241 -18.10 28.52 -9.83
CA SER A 241 -18.49 28.80 -11.21
C SER A 241 -20.00 29.08 -11.33
N ALA A 242 -20.37 30.17 -12.01
CA ALA A 242 -21.76 30.47 -12.35
C ALA A 242 -22.32 29.51 -13.46
N ARG A 243 -21.43 28.86 -14.21
CA ARG A 243 -21.78 28.00 -15.35
C ARG A 243 -22.22 26.61 -14.88
N ARG A 244 -23.55 26.45 -14.70
CA ARG A 244 -24.14 25.19 -14.26
C ARG A 244 -23.87 24.03 -15.22
N ASP A 245 -23.88 24.28 -16.52
CA ASP A 245 -23.60 23.31 -17.58
C ASP A 245 -22.19 22.73 -17.46
N LEU A 246 -21.19 23.57 -17.19
CA LEU A 246 -19.81 23.12 -17.00
C LEU A 246 -19.60 22.43 -15.67
N ARG A 247 -20.29 22.88 -14.60
CA ARG A 247 -20.29 22.15 -13.31
C ARG A 247 -20.86 20.74 -13.47
N GLU A 248 -21.97 20.60 -14.22
CA GLU A 248 -22.57 19.29 -14.49
C GLU A 248 -21.62 18.39 -15.28
N GLN A 249 -20.97 18.93 -16.32
CA GLN A 249 -19.97 18.20 -17.11
C GLN A 249 -18.83 17.69 -16.24
N LEU A 250 -18.25 18.57 -15.43
CA LEU A 250 -17.14 18.23 -14.51
C LEU A 250 -17.56 17.20 -13.46
N TYR A 251 -18.77 17.36 -12.91
CA TYR A 251 -19.33 16.44 -11.92
C TYR A 251 -19.52 15.04 -12.51
N LYS A 252 -20.15 14.94 -13.68
CA LYS A 252 -20.36 13.66 -14.37
C LYS A 252 -19.03 13.00 -14.69
N ALA A 253 -18.09 13.73 -15.27
CA ALA A 253 -16.76 13.21 -15.54
C ALA A 253 -16.06 12.66 -14.28
N TYR A 254 -16.29 13.28 -13.13
CA TYR A 254 -15.73 12.80 -11.86
C TYR A 254 -16.38 11.52 -11.34
N ILE A 255 -17.73 11.45 -11.36
CA ILE A 255 -18.43 10.28 -10.81
C ILE A 255 -18.40 9.06 -11.76
N ASP A 256 -18.28 9.31 -13.07
CA ASP A 256 -18.29 8.26 -14.10
C ASP A 256 -16.89 7.68 -14.39
N ARG A 257 -15.87 8.10 -13.63
CA ARG A 257 -14.52 7.51 -13.79
C ARG A 257 -14.57 6.00 -13.60
N CYS A 258 -14.11 5.27 -14.61
CA CYS A 258 -14.09 3.79 -14.65
C CYS A 258 -15.49 3.13 -14.65
N ASN A 259 -16.58 3.85 -14.96
CA ASN A 259 -17.91 3.26 -15.10
C ASN A 259 -18.16 2.67 -16.48
N GLU A 260 -17.44 3.16 -17.51
CA GLU A 260 -17.57 2.67 -18.87
C GLU A 260 -16.22 2.20 -19.42
N GLY A 261 -16.14 0.92 -19.80
CA GLY A 261 -15.19 0.41 -20.80
C GLY A 261 -13.70 0.45 -20.47
N SER A 262 -13.29 0.57 -19.22
CA SER A 262 -11.88 0.38 -18.83
C SER A 262 -11.67 -1.08 -18.38
N GLU A 263 -11.36 -1.93 -19.36
CA GLU A 263 -10.80 -3.27 -19.08
C GLU A 263 -9.38 -3.18 -18.49
#